data_8143e6739c111a85d2bc3ed779007294
#
_entry.id   8143e6739c111a85d2bc3ed779007294
#
_cell.length_a   1.000
_cell.length_b   1.000
_cell.length_c   1.000
_cell.angle_alpha   90.00
_cell.angle_beta   90.00
_cell.angle_gamma   90.00
#
_symmetry.space_group_name_H-M   'P 1'
#
loop_
_entity.id
_entity.type
_entity.pdbx_description
1 polymer ?
#
loop_
_entity_poly.entity_id
_entity_poly.type
_entity_poly.pdbx_seq_one_letter_code
_entity_poly.pdbx_strand_id
1 'polypeptide(L)'
;GDHIVAADNLYGGSFNLITHTLAAQGITHTIVNVNDLQALEAAIRENTKAVYVETFGNPNSDVTNIDAVAEVAHRHNIPLIVDNTFGTPYLIRPIEHGADIVVHSATKFIGGHGSSLGGVIVDSGNFDWKANSDKFPTLGKPDPSYHGAVFADVAGSAAFVTRIRAVILRDTGAVSYT
;
A
#
# COMPACT_ATOMS: atom_id res chain seq x y z
N GLY A 1 -17.11 4.06 5.83
CA GLY A 1 -15.83 3.46 5.87
C GLY A 1 -14.96 3.87 4.69
N ASP A 2 -13.68 3.64 4.83
CA ASP A 2 -12.72 3.83 3.75
C ASP A 2 -12.87 2.76 2.67
N HIS A 3 -12.32 3.00 1.50
CA HIS A 3 -12.41 2.11 0.36
C HIS A 3 -11.02 1.84 -0.24
N ILE A 4 -10.80 0.60 -0.71
CA ILE A 4 -9.59 0.17 -1.41
C ILE A 4 -10.00 -0.38 -2.78
N VAL A 5 -9.30 0.03 -3.83
CA VAL A 5 -9.36 -0.66 -5.12
C VAL A 5 -8.19 -1.64 -5.19
N ALA A 6 -8.45 -2.89 -5.54
CA ALA A 6 -7.43 -3.91 -5.58
C ALA A 6 -7.51 -4.76 -6.85
N ALA A 7 -6.37 -5.25 -7.30
CA ALA A 7 -6.28 -6.12 -8.47
C ALA A 7 -7.05 -7.44 -8.25
N ASP A 8 -7.54 -8.02 -9.33
CA ASP A 8 -8.28 -9.29 -9.33
C ASP A 8 -7.37 -10.53 -9.29
N ASN A 9 -6.08 -10.36 -9.49
CA ASN A 9 -5.05 -11.39 -9.56
C ASN A 9 -4.07 -11.34 -8.38
N LEU A 10 -4.60 -11.19 -7.15
CA LEU A 10 -3.80 -11.12 -5.93
C LEU A 10 -3.52 -12.49 -5.33
N TYR A 11 -2.44 -12.59 -4.56
CA TYR A 11 -2.20 -13.69 -3.65
C TYR A 11 -3.41 -13.90 -2.71
N GLY A 12 -3.80 -15.15 -2.51
CA GLY A 12 -5.00 -15.51 -1.75
C GLY A 12 -5.05 -14.91 -0.34
N GLY A 13 -3.91 -14.76 0.35
CA GLY A 13 -3.83 -14.11 1.66
C GLY A 13 -4.16 -12.63 1.61
N SER A 14 -3.64 -11.91 0.61
CA SER A 14 -3.93 -10.48 0.38
C SER A 14 -5.39 -10.28 -0.03
N PHE A 15 -5.90 -11.16 -0.91
CA PHE A 15 -7.31 -11.16 -1.30
C PHE A 15 -8.22 -11.33 -0.07
N ASN A 16 -7.97 -12.35 0.75
CA ASN A 16 -8.77 -12.60 1.96
C ASN A 16 -8.65 -11.46 2.98
N LEU A 17 -7.46 -10.87 3.15
CA LEU A 17 -7.28 -9.72 4.02
C LEU A 17 -8.19 -8.56 3.59
N ILE A 18 -8.17 -8.20 2.31
CA ILE A 18 -8.93 -7.07 1.79
C ILE A 18 -10.43 -7.37 1.79
N THR A 19 -10.83 -8.55 1.28
CA THR A 19 -12.25 -8.84 1.02
C THR A 19 -13.04 -9.31 2.25
N HIS A 20 -12.36 -9.85 3.25
CA HIS A 20 -13.00 -10.40 4.45
C HIS A 20 -12.56 -9.71 5.74
N THR A 21 -11.25 -9.70 6.03
CA THR A 21 -10.77 -9.21 7.32
C THR A 21 -10.98 -7.70 7.46
N LEU A 22 -10.54 -6.91 6.48
CA LEU A 22 -10.72 -5.46 6.51
C LEU A 22 -12.18 -5.07 6.29
N ALA A 23 -12.93 -5.83 5.49
CA ALA A 23 -14.36 -5.61 5.31
C ALA A 23 -15.13 -5.75 6.64
N ALA A 24 -14.78 -6.72 7.48
CA ALA A 24 -15.36 -6.87 8.82
C ALA A 24 -15.05 -5.67 9.74
N GLN A 25 -14.00 -4.91 9.44
CA GLN A 25 -13.63 -3.66 10.13
C GLN A 25 -14.24 -2.40 9.50
N GLY A 26 -15.12 -2.57 8.51
CA GLY A 26 -15.82 -1.47 7.85
C GLY A 26 -15.05 -0.82 6.69
N ILE A 27 -13.96 -1.42 6.23
CA ILE A 27 -13.24 -0.99 5.03
C ILE A 27 -13.85 -1.69 3.82
N THR A 28 -14.37 -0.93 2.88
CA THR A 28 -14.96 -1.44 1.64
C THR A 28 -13.91 -1.65 0.55
N HIS A 29 -14.22 -2.46 -0.45
CA HIS A 29 -13.28 -2.73 -1.55
C HIS A 29 -13.99 -2.86 -2.90
N THR A 30 -13.24 -2.67 -3.98
CA THR A 30 -13.60 -3.08 -5.35
C THR A 30 -12.44 -3.84 -5.94
N ILE A 31 -12.73 -5.07 -6.40
CA ILE A 31 -11.76 -5.92 -7.10
C ILE A 31 -11.94 -5.68 -8.60
N VAL A 32 -10.85 -5.42 -9.31
CA VAL A 32 -10.90 -5.04 -10.72
C VAL A 32 -9.64 -5.51 -11.45
N ASN A 33 -9.75 -5.78 -12.75
CA ASN A 33 -8.58 -5.94 -13.60
C ASN A 33 -7.89 -4.57 -13.76
N VAL A 34 -6.78 -4.37 -13.07
CA VAL A 34 -6.06 -3.08 -13.05
C VAL A 34 -5.36 -2.72 -14.35
N ASN A 35 -5.18 -3.69 -15.26
CA ASN A 35 -4.67 -3.42 -16.61
C ASN A 35 -5.78 -2.90 -17.56
N ASP A 36 -7.05 -3.03 -17.18
CA ASP A 36 -8.16 -2.29 -17.77
C ASP A 36 -8.28 -0.93 -17.05
N LEU A 37 -7.60 0.07 -17.60
CA LEU A 37 -7.55 1.41 -16.99
C LEU A 37 -8.91 2.09 -16.91
N GLN A 38 -9.87 1.75 -17.79
CA GLN A 38 -11.23 2.29 -17.71
C GLN A 38 -11.98 1.68 -16.53
N ALA A 39 -11.86 0.37 -16.34
CA ALA A 39 -12.43 -0.30 -15.19
C ALA A 39 -11.79 0.17 -13.87
N LEU A 40 -10.48 0.37 -13.85
CA LEU A 40 -9.77 0.94 -12.70
C LEU A 40 -10.28 2.34 -12.36
N GLU A 41 -10.36 3.23 -13.35
CA GLU A 41 -10.87 4.60 -13.17
C GLU A 41 -12.30 4.59 -12.59
N ALA A 42 -13.18 3.76 -13.15
CA ALA A 42 -14.58 3.64 -12.71
C ALA A 42 -14.73 3.03 -11.29
N ALA A 43 -13.74 2.26 -10.83
CA ALA A 43 -13.73 1.65 -9.50
C ALA A 43 -13.37 2.66 -8.39
N ILE A 44 -12.68 3.75 -8.72
CA ILE A 44 -12.25 4.75 -7.74
C ILE A 44 -13.44 5.61 -7.31
N ARG A 45 -13.57 5.79 -5.99
CA ARG A 45 -14.64 6.56 -5.35
C ARG A 45 -14.03 7.69 -4.52
N GLU A 46 -14.84 8.62 -4.07
CA GLU A 46 -14.41 9.73 -3.19
C GLU A 46 -13.69 9.23 -1.93
N ASN A 47 -14.20 8.16 -1.32
CA ASN A 47 -13.64 7.54 -0.12
C ASN A 47 -12.53 6.51 -0.40
N THR A 48 -12.06 6.36 -1.65
CA THR A 48 -10.94 5.48 -1.96
C THR A 48 -9.64 6.02 -1.37
N LYS A 49 -8.90 5.16 -0.67
CA LYS A 49 -7.66 5.51 0.03
C LYS A 49 -6.40 4.95 -0.62
N ALA A 50 -6.52 3.91 -1.41
CA ALA A 50 -5.38 3.31 -2.10
C ALA A 50 -5.83 2.45 -3.28
N VAL A 51 -4.92 2.29 -4.23
CA VAL A 51 -4.93 1.19 -5.19
C VAL A 51 -3.87 0.19 -4.74
N TYR A 52 -4.23 -1.10 -4.69
CA TYR A 52 -3.33 -2.19 -4.29
C TYR A 52 -3.18 -3.20 -5.42
N VAL A 53 -1.96 -3.48 -5.84
CA VAL A 53 -1.63 -4.40 -6.93
C VAL A 53 -0.44 -5.27 -6.59
N GLU A 54 -0.26 -6.38 -7.31
CA GLU A 54 1.00 -7.13 -7.36
C GLU A 54 1.74 -6.84 -8.66
N THR A 55 3.06 -6.81 -8.61
CA THR A 55 3.89 -6.65 -9.81
C THR A 55 3.62 -7.77 -10.83
N PHE A 56 3.55 -9.00 -10.32
CA PHE A 56 3.19 -10.20 -11.05
C PHE A 56 1.99 -10.85 -10.38
N GLY A 57 0.88 -10.93 -11.10
CA GLY A 57 -0.36 -11.48 -10.59
C GLY A 57 -0.25 -12.96 -10.21
N ASN A 58 -1.02 -13.36 -9.22
CA ASN A 58 -1.05 -14.73 -8.71
C ASN A 58 -2.44 -15.34 -8.93
N PRO A 59 -2.58 -16.49 -9.65
CA PRO A 59 -1.50 -17.38 -10.09
C PRO A 59 -1.03 -17.17 -11.54
N ASN A 60 -1.64 -16.29 -12.31
CA ASN A 60 -1.47 -16.25 -13.78
C ASN A 60 -0.16 -15.62 -14.25
N SER A 61 0.58 -14.95 -13.35
CA SER A 61 1.81 -14.23 -13.66
C SER A 61 1.61 -13.05 -14.63
N ASP A 62 0.41 -12.51 -14.68
CA ASP A 62 0.12 -11.29 -15.45
C ASP A 62 0.98 -10.14 -14.93
N VAL A 63 1.54 -9.36 -15.84
CA VAL A 63 2.38 -8.22 -15.47
C VAL A 63 1.52 -6.97 -15.33
N THR A 64 1.58 -6.32 -14.19
CA THR A 64 0.92 -5.05 -13.97
C THR A 64 1.68 -3.91 -14.64
N ASN A 65 1.00 -3.10 -15.45
CA ASN A 65 1.56 -1.85 -15.97
C ASN A 65 1.55 -0.79 -14.87
N ILE A 66 2.61 -0.79 -14.04
CA ILE A 66 2.70 0.05 -12.83
C ILE A 66 2.62 1.53 -13.19
N ASP A 67 3.31 1.98 -14.25
CA ASP A 67 3.30 3.39 -14.69
C ASP A 67 1.87 3.87 -14.96
N ALA A 68 1.11 3.11 -15.74
CA ALA A 68 -0.26 3.47 -16.10
C ALA A 68 -1.21 3.45 -14.90
N VAL A 69 -1.07 2.46 -14.01
CA VAL A 69 -1.88 2.35 -12.79
C VAL A 69 -1.56 3.50 -11.82
N ALA A 70 -0.26 3.85 -11.66
CA ALA A 70 0.17 4.96 -10.84
C ALA A 70 -0.41 6.29 -11.35
N GLU A 71 -0.40 6.51 -12.67
CA GLU A 71 -0.98 7.71 -13.28
C GLU A 71 -2.47 7.83 -12.95
N VAL A 72 -3.23 6.73 -13.02
CA VAL A 72 -4.65 6.73 -12.61
C VAL A 72 -4.80 7.07 -11.13
N ALA A 73 -4.09 6.38 -10.25
CA ALA A 73 -4.17 6.60 -8.80
C ALA A 73 -3.84 8.07 -8.43
N HIS A 74 -2.78 8.62 -8.99
CA HIS A 74 -2.31 9.97 -8.69
C HIS A 74 -3.28 11.06 -9.19
N ARG A 75 -3.98 10.85 -10.31
CA ARG A 75 -5.04 11.78 -10.75
C ARG A 75 -6.15 11.94 -9.71
N HIS A 76 -6.38 10.89 -8.91
CA HIS A 76 -7.36 10.89 -7.81
C HIS A 76 -6.77 11.23 -6.44
N ASN A 77 -5.49 11.63 -6.37
CA ASN A 77 -4.79 11.94 -5.12
C ASN A 77 -4.85 10.77 -4.13
N ILE A 78 -4.60 9.56 -4.61
CA ILE A 78 -4.47 8.36 -3.78
C ILE A 78 -3.17 7.63 -4.11
N PRO A 79 -2.52 7.00 -3.09
CA PRO A 79 -1.27 6.28 -3.31
C PRO A 79 -1.50 4.95 -4.03
N LEU A 80 -0.50 4.55 -4.82
CA LEU A 80 -0.36 3.20 -5.35
C LEU A 80 0.52 2.36 -4.42
N ILE A 81 -0.02 1.23 -3.96
CA ILE A 81 0.69 0.22 -3.17
C ILE A 81 0.96 -0.98 -4.07
N VAL A 82 2.22 -1.36 -4.19
CA VAL A 82 2.64 -2.50 -5.02
C VAL A 82 3.26 -3.58 -4.15
N ASP A 83 2.68 -4.78 -4.17
CA ASP A 83 3.35 -5.97 -3.65
C ASP A 83 4.32 -6.49 -4.70
N ASN A 84 5.61 -6.32 -4.42
CA ASN A 84 6.69 -6.72 -5.30
C ASN A 84 7.42 -7.97 -4.79
N THR A 85 6.70 -8.85 -4.12
CA THR A 85 7.27 -10.08 -3.53
C THR A 85 7.98 -10.93 -4.57
N PHE A 86 7.37 -11.13 -5.75
CA PHE A 86 7.96 -11.97 -6.80
C PHE A 86 8.99 -11.23 -7.64
N GLY A 87 8.80 -9.92 -7.88
CA GLY A 87 9.78 -9.12 -8.62
C GLY A 87 11.08 -8.91 -7.87
N THR A 88 11.00 -8.71 -6.57
CA THR A 88 12.10 -8.26 -5.71
C THR A 88 12.73 -6.96 -6.21
N PRO A 89 13.55 -6.26 -5.42
CA PRO A 89 14.25 -5.07 -5.91
C PRO A 89 15.31 -5.37 -6.98
N TYR A 90 15.59 -6.65 -7.24
CA TYR A 90 16.56 -7.07 -8.24
C TYR A 90 15.98 -7.02 -9.66
N LEU A 91 14.74 -7.53 -9.86
CA LEU A 91 14.13 -7.56 -11.20
C LEU A 91 13.44 -6.24 -11.54
N ILE A 92 12.77 -5.62 -10.56
CA ILE A 92 12.04 -4.37 -10.78
C ILE A 92 11.94 -3.57 -9.47
N ARG A 93 12.03 -2.27 -9.59
CA ARG A 93 11.84 -1.32 -8.49
C ARG A 93 10.60 -0.47 -8.77
N PRO A 94 9.43 -0.88 -8.24
CA PRO A 94 8.15 -0.22 -8.57
C PRO A 94 8.11 1.28 -8.27
N ILE A 95 8.93 1.78 -7.33
CA ILE A 95 9.07 3.21 -7.04
C ILE A 95 9.55 4.00 -8.27
N GLU A 96 10.43 3.42 -9.09
CA GLU A 96 10.90 4.03 -10.33
C GLU A 96 9.80 4.10 -11.41
N HIS A 97 8.68 3.40 -11.18
CA HIS A 97 7.49 3.32 -12.01
C HIS A 97 6.26 3.98 -11.38
N GLY A 98 6.46 4.83 -10.37
CA GLY A 98 5.39 5.63 -9.77
C GLY A 98 4.68 4.98 -8.58
N ALA A 99 5.10 3.80 -8.10
CA ALA A 99 4.57 3.28 -6.85
C ALA A 99 4.97 4.18 -5.66
N ASP A 100 4.01 4.44 -4.77
CA ASP A 100 4.27 5.24 -3.56
C ASP A 100 4.76 4.36 -2.42
N ILE A 101 4.15 3.19 -2.28
CA ILE A 101 4.49 2.21 -1.25
C ILE A 101 4.76 0.87 -1.93
N VAL A 102 5.86 0.23 -1.54
CA VAL A 102 6.18 -1.13 -2.00
C VAL A 102 6.24 -2.06 -0.80
N VAL A 103 5.58 -3.19 -0.90
CA VAL A 103 5.62 -4.24 0.12
C VAL A 103 6.25 -5.50 -0.45
N HIS A 104 6.91 -6.25 0.42
CA HIS A 104 7.50 -7.55 0.09
C HIS A 104 7.24 -8.55 1.22
N SER A 105 6.81 -9.74 0.88
CA SER A 105 7.02 -10.88 1.76
C SER A 105 8.50 -11.29 1.64
N ALA A 106 9.34 -10.85 2.59
CA ALA A 106 10.76 -11.22 2.61
C ALA A 106 10.96 -12.72 2.83
N THR A 107 9.93 -13.42 3.31
CA THR A 107 9.84 -14.88 3.40
C THR A 107 10.12 -15.59 2.08
N LYS A 108 9.79 -14.94 0.94
CA LYS A 108 9.85 -15.52 -0.40
C LYS A 108 11.23 -15.31 -1.02
N PHE A 109 11.32 -14.67 -2.18
CA PHE A 109 12.56 -14.56 -2.94
C PHE A 109 13.65 -13.71 -2.28
N ILE A 110 13.33 -12.74 -1.42
CA ILE A 110 14.33 -11.98 -0.66
C ILE A 110 15.08 -12.91 0.30
N GLY A 111 14.37 -13.71 1.10
CA GLY A 111 14.95 -14.71 2.00
C GLY A 111 15.53 -15.91 1.25
N GLY A 112 14.91 -16.31 0.17
CA GLY A 112 15.36 -17.32 -0.79
C GLY A 112 15.24 -18.78 -0.35
N HIS A 113 14.99 -19.05 0.93
CA HIS A 113 15.04 -20.42 1.50
C HIS A 113 13.73 -20.87 2.18
N GLY A 114 12.77 -19.95 2.40
CA GLY A 114 11.52 -20.26 3.08
C GLY A 114 11.67 -20.63 4.57
N SER A 115 12.86 -20.51 5.13
CA SER A 115 13.14 -20.87 6.52
C SER A 115 12.89 -19.73 7.51
N SER A 116 12.73 -18.50 7.05
CA SER A 116 12.51 -17.33 7.87
C SER A 116 11.30 -16.54 7.39
N LEU A 117 10.47 -16.13 8.34
CA LEU A 117 9.31 -15.29 8.08
C LEU A 117 9.69 -13.82 8.23
N GLY A 118 9.34 -12.99 7.26
CA GLY A 118 9.61 -11.56 7.33
C GLY A 118 8.85 -10.77 6.28
N GLY A 119 8.75 -9.45 6.50
CA GLY A 119 8.16 -8.49 5.58
C GLY A 119 8.97 -7.21 5.51
N VAL A 120 8.86 -6.51 4.39
CA VAL A 120 9.47 -5.20 4.18
C VAL A 120 8.43 -4.26 3.62
N ILE A 121 8.40 -3.03 4.13
CA ILE A 121 7.62 -1.92 3.58
C ILE A 121 8.61 -0.83 3.20
N VAL A 122 8.52 -0.38 1.96
CA VAL A 122 9.35 0.71 1.41
C VAL A 122 8.42 1.85 1.04
N ASP A 123 8.67 3.02 1.60
CA ASP A 123 7.98 4.28 1.26
C ASP A 123 8.83 5.05 0.26
N SER A 124 8.25 5.48 -0.87
CA SER A 124 8.95 6.31 -1.84
C SER A 124 9.29 7.69 -1.29
N GLY A 125 8.50 8.16 -0.33
CA GLY A 125 8.57 9.53 0.19
C GLY A 125 8.01 10.59 -0.77
N ASN A 126 7.43 10.20 -1.90
CA ASN A 126 6.98 11.11 -2.95
C ASN A 126 5.52 11.53 -2.80
N PHE A 127 4.69 10.73 -2.12
CA PHE A 127 3.27 11.06 -1.96
C PHE A 127 3.09 12.22 -0.98
N ASP A 128 2.40 13.27 -1.41
CA ASP A 128 2.18 14.46 -0.57
C ASP A 128 1.01 14.24 0.40
N TRP A 129 1.33 13.64 1.56
CA TRP A 129 0.37 13.40 2.63
C TRP A 129 -0.23 14.70 3.20
N LYS A 130 0.52 15.81 3.16
CA LYS A 130 0.08 17.09 3.70
C LYS A 130 -0.92 17.78 2.77
N ALA A 131 -0.65 17.85 1.48
CA ALA A 131 -1.59 18.36 0.49
C ALA A 131 -2.91 17.56 0.48
N ASN A 132 -2.83 16.26 0.80
CA ASN A 132 -3.98 15.36 0.84
C ASN A 132 -4.50 15.09 2.28
N SER A 133 -4.27 16.03 3.20
CA SER A 133 -4.58 15.86 4.64
C SER A 133 -6.06 15.58 4.95
N ASP A 134 -7.00 16.06 4.13
CA ASP A 134 -8.42 15.78 4.31
C ASP A 134 -8.75 14.31 3.99
N LYS A 135 -8.07 13.74 3.00
CA LYS A 135 -8.19 12.33 2.65
C LYS A 135 -7.39 11.43 3.61
N PHE A 136 -6.24 11.90 4.09
CA PHE A 136 -5.32 11.18 4.99
C PHE A 136 -5.06 11.93 6.31
N PRO A 137 -6.11 12.16 7.14
CA PRO A 137 -5.98 12.98 8.33
C PRO A 137 -4.98 12.42 9.34
N THR A 138 -4.78 11.11 9.37
CA THR A 138 -3.84 10.46 10.30
C THR A 138 -2.37 10.75 10.00
N LEU A 139 -2.05 11.27 8.82
CA LEU A 139 -0.71 11.68 8.42
C LEU A 139 -0.58 13.19 8.29
N GLY A 140 -1.64 13.85 7.75
CA GLY A 140 -1.61 15.26 7.40
C GLY A 140 -2.22 16.21 8.43
N LYS A 141 -2.83 15.70 9.53
CA LYS A 141 -3.44 16.52 10.59
C LYS A 141 -2.82 16.23 11.96
N PRO A 142 -3.01 17.13 12.96
CA PRO A 142 -2.48 16.93 14.30
C PRO A 142 -2.94 15.61 14.93
N ASP A 143 -2.00 14.84 15.45
CA ASP A 143 -2.27 13.57 16.15
C ASP A 143 -2.27 13.82 17.68
N PRO A 144 -3.40 13.63 18.37
CA PRO A 144 -3.48 13.87 19.81
C PRO A 144 -2.63 12.91 20.63
N SER A 145 -2.34 11.69 20.11
CA SER A 145 -1.47 10.72 20.79
C SER A 145 0.02 11.09 20.73
N TYR A 146 0.37 12.06 19.88
CA TYR A 146 1.72 12.61 19.71
C TYR A 146 1.75 14.13 19.98
N HIS A 147 1.01 14.59 20.99
CA HIS A 147 1.00 15.99 21.44
C HIS A 147 0.63 16.99 20.34
N GLY A 148 -0.17 16.59 19.38
CA GLY A 148 -0.59 17.42 18.25
C GLY A 148 0.42 17.48 17.10
N ALA A 149 1.43 16.65 17.08
CA ALA A 149 2.37 16.58 15.97
C ALA A 149 1.66 16.12 14.67
N VAL A 150 2.02 16.70 13.54
CA VAL A 150 1.59 16.29 12.20
C VAL A 150 2.71 15.42 11.61
N PHE A 151 2.46 14.14 11.36
CA PHE A 151 3.49 13.23 10.89
C PHE A 151 4.14 13.69 9.58
N ALA A 152 3.36 14.24 8.65
CA ALA A 152 3.86 14.80 7.40
C ALA A 152 4.84 15.97 7.61
N ASP A 153 4.68 16.76 8.70
CA ASP A 153 5.57 17.88 9.01
C ASP A 153 6.84 17.43 9.75
N VAL A 154 6.69 16.52 10.74
CA VAL A 154 7.83 16.14 11.59
C VAL A 154 8.72 15.07 10.98
N ALA A 155 8.17 14.23 10.09
CA ALA A 155 8.91 13.15 9.45
C ALA A 155 9.10 13.34 7.93
N GLY A 156 8.47 14.35 7.34
CA GLY A 156 8.60 14.65 5.92
C GLY A 156 8.34 13.45 5.02
N SER A 157 9.28 13.12 4.16
CA SER A 157 9.20 11.98 3.24
C SER A 157 9.10 10.60 3.93
N ALA A 158 9.38 10.49 5.23
CA ALA A 158 9.26 9.27 6.01
C ALA A 158 7.95 9.20 6.84
N ALA A 159 6.98 10.09 6.59
CA ALA A 159 5.78 10.22 7.41
C ALA A 159 4.99 8.91 7.54
N PHE A 160 4.81 8.20 6.43
CA PHE A 160 4.04 6.95 6.39
C PHE A 160 4.69 5.85 7.23
N VAL A 161 5.97 5.55 6.98
CA VAL A 161 6.69 4.51 7.73
C VAL A 161 6.92 4.89 9.18
N THR A 162 7.11 6.18 9.49
CA THR A 162 7.20 6.68 10.88
C THR A 162 5.91 6.41 11.62
N ARG A 163 4.75 6.71 11.03
CA ARG A 163 3.46 6.42 11.65
C ARG A 163 3.22 4.92 11.83
N ILE A 164 3.57 4.09 10.85
CA ILE A 164 3.46 2.63 11.00
C ILE A 164 4.24 2.18 12.24
N ARG A 165 5.49 2.62 12.40
CA ARG A 165 6.33 2.21 13.53
C ARG A 165 5.83 2.79 14.85
N ALA A 166 5.50 4.08 14.87
CA ALA A 166 5.14 4.80 16.08
C ALA A 166 3.78 4.39 16.65
N VAL A 167 2.82 4.02 15.79
CA VAL A 167 1.44 3.73 16.19
C VAL A 167 1.08 2.27 15.93
N ILE A 168 1.07 1.85 14.65
CA ILE A 168 0.48 0.55 14.29
C ILE A 168 1.35 -0.60 14.79
N LEU A 169 2.66 -0.56 14.54
CA LEU A 169 3.56 -1.62 14.99
C LEU A 169 3.64 -1.69 16.52
N ARG A 170 3.68 -0.53 17.19
CA ARG A 170 3.69 -0.46 18.66
C ARG A 170 2.43 -1.09 19.27
N ASP A 171 1.25 -0.76 18.72
CA ASP A 171 -0.01 -1.09 19.38
C ASP A 171 -0.58 -2.45 18.94
N THR A 172 -0.32 -2.87 17.70
CA THR A 172 -0.91 -4.07 17.08
C THR A 172 0.12 -5.02 16.46
N GLY A 173 1.37 -4.62 16.36
CA GLY A 173 2.44 -5.43 15.78
C GLY A 173 2.84 -6.59 16.68
N ALA A 174 3.36 -7.66 16.07
CA ALA A 174 3.98 -8.73 16.81
C ALA A 174 5.20 -8.21 17.60
N VAL A 175 5.41 -8.73 18.80
CA VAL A 175 6.55 -8.37 19.63
C VAL A 175 7.84 -8.80 18.93
N SER A 176 8.65 -7.82 18.53
CA SER A 176 10.02 -8.06 18.11
C SER A 176 10.95 -7.52 19.18
N TYR A 177 11.81 -8.38 19.73
CA TYR A 177 12.90 -7.94 20.58
C TYR A 177 14.01 -7.42 19.68
N THR A 178 14.36 -6.18 19.82
CA THR A 178 15.58 -5.58 19.26
C THR A 178 16.63 -5.49 20.34
#